data_2d2e505b33ba901b2d1d7efe51ace313
#
_entry.id   2d2e505b33ba901b2d1d7efe51ace313
#
_cell.length_a   1.000
_cell.length_b   1.000
_cell.length_c   1.000
_cell.angle_alpha   90.00
_cell.angle_beta   90.00
_cell.angle_gamma   90.00
#
_symmetry.space_group_name_H-M   'P 1'
#
loop_
_entity.id
_entity.type
_entity.pdbx_description
1 polymer ?
#
loop_
_entity_poly.entity_id
_entity_poly.type
_entity_poly.pdbx_seq_one_letter_code
_entity_poly.pdbx_strand_id
1 'polypeptide(L)'
;YVGIEIPAWIDSHYNTISDRKGRAITGLSMGGHGGLFLGWRHADLFFFFCSMSGGVYLRPFPKNWQLMKRLGDTLSKAENWEKYSVLNVIEEKPKDSLAIIIDCGTEDFFYDVNNRLHAKMEKLKIPHDYITRPGAHNWDYWRNALQYQFLFFSNYFNRRKDK
;
A
#
# COMPACT_ATOMS: atom_id res chain seq x y z
N TYR A 1 10.91 12.12 0.92
CA TYR A 1 9.92 13.20 1.11
C TYR A 1 8.66 12.69 1.80
N VAL A 2 7.78 11.92 1.10
CA VAL A 2 6.47 11.48 1.63
C VAL A 2 6.57 10.66 2.92
N GLY A 3 7.56 9.78 3.02
CA GLY A 3 7.71 8.87 4.16
C GLY A 3 8.34 9.49 5.41
N ILE A 4 9.01 10.63 5.31
CA ILE A 4 9.77 11.22 6.43
C ILE A 4 9.46 12.70 6.60
N GLU A 5 9.70 13.53 5.58
CA GLU A 5 9.64 14.98 5.71
C GLU A 5 8.22 15.50 5.93
N ILE A 6 7.22 14.98 5.17
CA ILE A 6 5.81 15.39 5.35
C ILE A 6 5.30 15.03 6.75
N PRO A 7 5.44 13.79 7.27
CA PRO A 7 5.03 13.48 8.64
C PRO A 7 5.68 14.37 9.69
N ALA A 8 6.99 14.60 9.60
CA ALA A 8 7.70 15.46 10.55
C ALA A 8 7.22 16.91 10.49
N TRP A 9 6.98 17.44 9.29
CA TRP A 9 6.46 18.79 9.11
C TRP A 9 5.04 18.93 9.67
N ILE A 10 4.16 17.97 9.37
CA ILE A 10 2.77 17.97 9.87
C ILE A 10 2.76 17.91 11.41
N ASP A 11 3.57 17.01 12.00
CA ASP A 11 3.64 16.89 13.47
C ASP A 11 4.16 18.16 14.17
N SER A 12 5.02 18.92 13.50
CA SER A 12 5.55 20.18 14.05
C SER A 12 4.59 21.37 13.93
N HIS A 13 3.59 21.30 13.05
CA HIS A 13 2.67 22.41 12.76
C HIS A 13 1.23 22.18 13.22
N TYR A 14 0.85 20.94 13.49
CA TYR A 14 -0.52 20.57 13.84
C TYR A 14 -0.53 19.66 15.09
N ASN A 15 -1.63 19.70 15.83
CA ASN A 15 -1.85 18.81 16.97
C ASN A 15 -2.19 17.40 16.47
N THR A 16 -1.19 16.57 16.31
CA THR A 16 -1.29 15.19 15.79
C THR A 16 -0.97 14.16 16.88
N ILE A 17 -1.33 12.91 16.61
CA ILE A 17 -0.79 11.76 17.34
C ILE A 17 0.51 11.36 16.64
N SER A 18 1.65 11.84 17.16
CA SER A 18 2.96 11.72 16.50
C SER A 18 3.63 10.35 16.62
N ASP A 19 2.98 9.34 17.19
CA ASP A 19 3.47 7.96 17.17
C ASP A 19 2.98 7.18 15.93
N ARG A 20 3.66 6.08 15.59
CA ARG A 20 3.31 5.24 14.43
C ARG A 20 1.88 4.71 14.45
N LYS A 21 1.31 4.44 15.63
CA LYS A 21 -0.07 3.92 15.78
C LYS A 21 -1.13 4.99 15.52
N GLY A 22 -0.75 6.26 15.48
CA GLY A 22 -1.60 7.37 15.06
C GLY A 22 -1.52 7.68 13.56
N ARG A 23 -0.68 6.96 12.79
CA ARG A 23 -0.43 7.27 11.38
C ARG A 23 -0.85 6.16 10.44
N ALA A 24 -1.55 6.56 9.39
CA ALA A 24 -1.95 5.71 8.28
C ALA A 24 -1.41 6.28 6.96
N ILE A 25 -1.04 5.40 6.04
CA ILE A 25 -0.71 5.78 4.66
C ILE A 25 -1.58 4.97 3.70
N THR A 26 -2.26 5.67 2.80
CA THR A 26 -3.12 5.06 1.78
C THR A 26 -3.05 5.82 0.47
N GLY A 27 -3.53 5.22 -0.58
CA GLY A 27 -3.68 5.86 -1.88
C GLY A 27 -4.31 4.94 -2.91
N LEU A 28 -4.55 5.48 -4.09
CA LEU A 28 -5.10 4.74 -5.23
C LEU A 28 -4.06 4.61 -6.35
N SER A 29 -4.11 3.53 -7.12
CA SER A 29 -3.26 3.31 -8.28
C SER A 29 -1.76 3.37 -7.92
N MET A 30 -1.03 4.34 -8.44
CA MET A 30 0.35 4.63 -8.04
C MET A 30 0.45 4.98 -6.54
N GLY A 31 -0.53 5.70 -5.98
CA GLY A 31 -0.64 5.97 -4.55
C GLY A 31 -0.91 4.71 -3.73
N GLY A 32 -1.63 3.72 -4.27
CA GLY A 32 -1.83 2.41 -3.66
C GLY A 32 -0.52 1.60 -3.58
N HIS A 33 0.28 1.64 -4.66
CA HIS A 33 1.66 1.15 -4.61
C HIS A 33 2.45 1.86 -3.52
N GLY A 34 2.44 3.22 -3.53
CA GLY A 34 3.17 4.04 -2.58
C GLY A 34 2.75 3.79 -1.13
N GLY A 35 1.46 3.62 -0.87
CA GLY A 35 0.93 3.34 0.46
C GLY A 35 1.51 2.06 1.06
N LEU A 36 1.53 0.97 0.30
CA LEU A 36 2.12 -0.30 0.73
C LEU A 36 3.66 -0.24 0.75
N PHE A 37 4.27 0.30 -0.30
CA PHE A 37 5.73 0.33 -0.43
C PHE A 37 6.41 1.19 0.63
N LEU A 38 5.91 2.43 0.83
CA LEU A 38 6.46 3.34 1.82
C LEU A 38 6.11 2.90 3.24
N GLY A 39 4.86 2.45 3.46
CA GLY A 39 4.44 1.94 4.74
C GLY A 39 5.32 0.76 5.19
N TRP A 40 5.61 -0.17 4.29
CA TRP A 40 6.46 -1.32 4.59
C TRP A 40 7.90 -0.94 4.93
N ARG A 41 8.48 0.01 4.17
CA ARG A 41 9.85 0.50 4.38
C ARG A 41 9.99 1.42 5.59
N HIS A 42 8.89 2.05 6.02
CA HIS A 42 8.82 2.98 7.14
C HIS A 42 7.81 2.48 8.19
N ALA A 43 7.85 1.18 8.50
CA ALA A 43 7.00 0.56 9.50
C ALA A 43 7.24 1.10 10.92
N ASP A 44 8.35 1.76 11.14
CA ASP A 44 8.66 2.56 12.33
C ASP A 44 7.84 3.86 12.41
N LEU A 45 7.39 4.40 11.28
CA LEU A 45 6.60 5.62 11.19
C LEU A 45 5.11 5.40 10.99
N PHE A 46 4.72 4.33 10.29
CA PHE A 46 3.33 4.01 9.96
C PHE A 46 2.91 2.67 10.54
N PHE A 47 1.69 2.61 11.07
CA PHE A 47 1.07 1.36 11.53
C PHE A 47 0.11 0.80 10.48
N PHE A 48 -0.59 1.68 9.75
CA PHE A 48 -1.61 1.31 8.76
C PHE A 48 -1.08 1.53 7.34
N PHE A 49 -1.10 0.47 6.53
CA PHE A 49 -0.71 0.52 5.12
C PHE A 49 -1.88 0.09 4.27
N CYS A 50 -2.27 0.91 3.34
CA CYS A 50 -3.48 0.65 2.59
C CYS A 50 -3.30 0.92 1.11
N SER A 51 -4.06 0.20 0.29
CA SER A 51 -4.00 0.29 -1.15
C SER A 51 -5.38 0.15 -1.78
N MET A 52 -5.69 1.03 -2.70
CA MET A 52 -6.82 0.89 -3.62
C MET A 52 -6.26 0.73 -5.04
N SER A 53 -6.53 -0.40 -5.68
CA SER A 53 -6.08 -0.67 -7.05
C SER A 53 -4.58 -0.41 -7.26
N GLY A 54 -3.73 -0.85 -6.33
CA GLY A 54 -2.30 -0.54 -6.36
C GLY A 54 -1.54 -1.28 -7.45
N GLY A 55 -0.58 -0.61 -8.11
CA GLY A 55 0.38 -1.23 -9.03
C GLY A 55 1.46 -2.01 -8.28
N VAL A 56 1.10 -3.03 -7.51
CA VAL A 56 1.94 -3.70 -6.51
C VAL A 56 3.05 -4.60 -7.09
N TYR A 57 2.96 -4.93 -8.38
CA TYR A 57 3.99 -5.62 -9.14
C TYR A 57 4.18 -4.95 -10.49
N LEU A 58 5.35 -4.38 -10.73
CA LEU A 58 5.59 -3.48 -11.86
C LEU A 58 6.02 -4.19 -13.14
N ARG A 59 6.64 -5.36 -13.04
CA ARG A 59 7.28 -6.08 -14.15
C ARG A 59 6.36 -6.44 -15.33
N PRO A 60 5.04 -6.70 -15.14
CA PRO A 60 4.11 -6.92 -16.27
C PRO A 60 3.83 -5.67 -17.10
N PHE A 61 4.22 -4.47 -16.64
CA PHE A 61 3.85 -3.19 -17.24
C PHE A 61 5.07 -2.36 -17.71
N PRO A 62 6.09 -2.94 -18.38
CA PRO A 62 7.38 -2.25 -18.59
C PRO A 62 7.24 -1.01 -19.46
N LYS A 63 6.30 -1.00 -20.41
CA LYS A 63 6.08 0.12 -21.34
C LYS A 63 5.19 1.24 -20.78
N ASN A 64 4.56 1.02 -19.62
CA ASN A 64 3.62 1.95 -19.04
C ASN A 64 4.34 2.95 -18.12
N TRP A 65 3.76 4.16 -17.99
CA TRP A 65 4.16 5.22 -17.03
C TRP A 65 5.65 5.54 -17.01
N GLN A 66 6.35 5.34 -18.14
CA GLN A 66 7.80 5.53 -18.27
C GLN A 66 8.63 4.67 -17.30
N LEU A 67 8.12 3.51 -16.87
CA LEU A 67 8.82 2.65 -15.92
C LEU A 67 10.20 2.22 -16.42
N MET A 68 10.32 1.78 -17.67
CA MET A 68 11.64 1.44 -18.23
C MET A 68 12.64 2.59 -18.22
N LYS A 69 12.17 3.84 -18.40
CA LYS A 69 13.05 5.02 -18.34
C LYS A 69 13.61 5.24 -16.93
N ARG A 70 12.87 4.82 -15.88
CA ARG A 70 13.26 5.01 -14.49
C ARG A 70 13.95 3.79 -13.89
N LEU A 71 13.50 2.59 -14.23
CA LEU A 71 13.99 1.34 -13.65
C LEU A 71 15.03 0.63 -14.54
N GLY A 72 15.13 1.05 -15.81
CA GLY A 72 15.95 0.38 -16.81
C GLY A 72 15.22 -0.78 -17.50
N ASP A 73 15.91 -1.48 -18.35
CA ASP A 73 15.38 -2.65 -19.05
C ASP A 73 15.09 -3.81 -18.08
N THR A 74 14.02 -4.53 -18.35
CA THR A 74 13.50 -5.60 -17.45
C THR A 74 14.40 -6.82 -17.32
N LEU A 75 15.35 -7.02 -18.25
CA LEU A 75 16.31 -8.12 -18.21
C LEU A 75 17.64 -7.68 -17.62
N SER A 76 18.22 -6.60 -18.17
CA SER A 76 19.55 -6.12 -17.76
C SER A 76 19.54 -5.38 -16.42
N LYS A 77 18.37 -4.91 -15.96
CA LYS A 77 18.14 -4.23 -14.66
C LYS A 77 17.00 -4.87 -13.87
N ALA A 78 16.94 -6.19 -13.92
CA ALA A 78 15.88 -6.97 -13.24
C ALA A 78 15.80 -6.65 -11.73
N GLU A 79 16.96 -6.43 -11.09
CA GLU A 79 17.04 -6.10 -9.67
C GLU A 79 16.28 -4.83 -9.29
N ASN A 80 16.22 -3.81 -10.18
CA ASN A 80 15.43 -2.60 -9.92
C ASN A 80 13.92 -2.90 -9.89
N TRP A 81 13.45 -3.73 -10.82
CA TRP A 81 12.05 -4.11 -10.91
C TRP A 81 11.60 -4.91 -9.68
N GLU A 82 12.47 -5.78 -9.17
CA GLU A 82 12.21 -6.53 -7.94
C GLU A 82 12.24 -5.60 -6.72
N LYS A 83 13.27 -4.77 -6.59
CA LYS A 83 13.48 -3.84 -5.47
C LYS A 83 12.33 -2.84 -5.27
N TYR A 84 11.69 -2.42 -6.35
CA TYR A 84 10.60 -1.43 -6.33
C TYR A 84 9.20 -2.04 -6.46
N SER A 85 9.05 -3.35 -6.48
CA SER A 85 7.74 -4.03 -6.47
C SER A 85 7.34 -4.42 -5.05
N VAL A 86 6.15 -4.02 -4.62
CA VAL A 86 5.60 -4.40 -3.29
C VAL A 86 5.58 -5.91 -3.11
N LEU A 87 5.23 -6.64 -4.17
CA LEU A 87 5.19 -8.11 -4.19
C LEU A 87 6.49 -8.75 -3.68
N ASN A 88 7.63 -8.08 -3.84
CA ASN A 88 8.93 -8.59 -3.40
C ASN A 88 9.39 -7.98 -2.07
N VAL A 89 9.12 -6.71 -1.87
CA VAL A 89 9.48 -5.99 -0.63
C VAL A 89 8.86 -6.64 0.60
N ILE A 90 7.68 -7.24 0.49
CA ILE A 90 7.00 -7.91 1.62
C ILE A 90 7.70 -9.18 2.14
N GLU A 91 8.70 -9.70 1.45
CA GLU A 91 9.51 -10.83 1.94
C GLU A 91 10.33 -10.45 3.17
N GLU A 92 10.78 -9.21 3.23
CA GLU A 92 11.47 -8.66 4.40
C GLU A 92 10.42 -8.16 5.40
N LYS A 93 9.99 -9.04 6.32
CA LYS A 93 8.96 -8.68 7.31
C LYS A 93 9.46 -7.61 8.28
N PRO A 94 8.70 -6.52 8.48
CA PRO A 94 8.95 -5.61 9.60
C PRO A 94 8.85 -6.35 10.94
N LYS A 95 9.60 -5.90 11.93
CA LYS A 95 9.61 -6.49 13.27
C LYS A 95 8.30 -6.28 14.03
N ASP A 96 7.61 -5.19 13.72
CA ASP A 96 6.40 -4.76 14.43
C ASP A 96 5.11 -5.25 13.76
N SER A 97 4.04 -5.35 14.57
CA SER A 97 2.69 -5.61 14.07
C SER A 97 2.21 -4.49 13.15
N LEU A 98 1.45 -4.85 12.12
CA LEU A 98 0.93 -3.96 11.09
C LEU A 98 -0.57 -4.18 10.92
N ALA A 99 -1.26 -3.16 10.42
CA ALA A 99 -2.64 -3.25 9.98
C ALA A 99 -2.71 -2.88 8.49
N ILE A 100 -3.12 -3.83 7.66
CA ILE A 100 -3.05 -3.72 6.20
C ILE A 100 -4.43 -3.99 5.61
N ILE A 101 -4.88 -3.11 4.71
CA ILE A 101 -6.05 -3.34 3.87
C ILE A 101 -5.70 -3.08 2.40
N ILE A 102 -6.09 -4.01 1.55
CA ILE A 102 -5.91 -3.95 0.09
C ILE A 102 -7.28 -4.10 -0.55
N ASP A 103 -7.60 -3.24 -1.49
CA ASP A 103 -8.88 -3.23 -2.18
C ASP A 103 -8.65 -3.07 -3.69
N CYS A 104 -9.24 -3.97 -4.52
CA CYS A 104 -9.07 -3.93 -5.96
C CYS A 104 -10.33 -4.45 -6.69
N GLY A 105 -10.77 -3.72 -7.70
CA GLY A 105 -11.89 -4.12 -8.53
C GLY A 105 -11.58 -5.33 -9.40
N THR A 106 -12.55 -6.21 -9.60
CA THR A 106 -12.38 -7.45 -10.40
C THR A 106 -12.18 -7.18 -11.89
N GLU A 107 -12.54 -6.00 -12.38
CA GLU A 107 -12.36 -5.54 -13.77
C GLU A 107 -11.15 -4.60 -13.91
N ASP A 108 -10.38 -4.40 -12.83
CA ASP A 108 -9.19 -3.57 -12.82
C ASP A 108 -8.02 -4.29 -13.50
N PHE A 109 -7.25 -3.59 -14.32
CA PHE A 109 -6.08 -4.19 -14.97
C PHE A 109 -4.96 -4.55 -13.98
N PHE A 110 -5.01 -4.06 -12.73
CA PHE A 110 -4.14 -4.49 -11.64
C PHE A 110 -4.72 -5.64 -10.80
N TYR A 111 -5.89 -6.18 -11.15
CA TYR A 111 -6.54 -7.24 -10.36
C TYR A 111 -5.64 -8.45 -10.15
N ASP A 112 -5.03 -8.97 -11.22
CA ASP A 112 -4.16 -10.14 -11.13
C ASP A 112 -2.94 -9.93 -10.23
N VAL A 113 -2.29 -8.76 -10.32
CA VAL A 113 -1.12 -8.48 -9.48
C VAL A 113 -1.48 -8.29 -8.01
N ASN A 114 -2.68 -7.77 -7.72
CA ASN A 114 -3.20 -7.68 -6.35
C ASN A 114 -3.58 -9.06 -5.79
N ASN A 115 -4.19 -9.95 -6.59
CA ASN A 115 -4.42 -11.35 -6.20
C ASN A 115 -3.10 -12.09 -5.90
N ARG A 116 -2.07 -11.87 -6.71
CA ARG A 116 -0.74 -12.46 -6.46
C ARG A 116 -0.13 -11.94 -5.17
N LEU A 117 -0.31 -10.65 -4.86
CA LEU A 117 0.14 -10.08 -3.59
C LEU A 117 -0.61 -10.71 -2.42
N HIS A 118 -1.94 -10.79 -2.48
CA HIS A 118 -2.78 -11.45 -1.48
C HIS A 118 -2.32 -12.89 -1.20
N ALA A 119 -2.23 -13.72 -2.25
CA ALA A 119 -1.80 -15.11 -2.11
C ALA A 119 -0.38 -15.24 -1.49
N LYS A 120 0.53 -14.31 -1.84
CA LYS A 120 1.88 -14.29 -1.27
C LYS A 120 1.85 -13.89 0.20
N MET A 121 1.04 -12.90 0.59
CA MET A 121 0.88 -12.49 1.98
C MET A 121 0.28 -13.61 2.83
N GLU A 122 -0.70 -14.36 2.32
CA GLU A 122 -1.23 -15.55 3.00
C GLU A 122 -0.15 -16.61 3.22
N LYS A 123 0.62 -16.94 2.16
CA LYS A 123 1.75 -17.90 2.26
C LYS A 123 2.80 -17.46 3.30
N LEU A 124 3.08 -16.17 3.39
CA LEU A 124 4.02 -15.58 4.34
C LEU A 124 3.40 -15.36 5.74
N LYS A 125 2.11 -15.68 5.93
CA LYS A 125 1.36 -15.44 7.17
C LYS A 125 1.41 -13.98 7.62
N ILE A 126 1.24 -13.06 6.67
CA ILE A 126 1.13 -11.61 6.91
C ILE A 126 -0.34 -11.28 7.06
N PRO A 127 -0.83 -10.89 8.26
CA PRO A 127 -2.23 -10.51 8.45
C PRO A 127 -2.61 -9.30 7.60
N HIS A 128 -3.71 -9.40 6.86
CA HIS A 128 -4.24 -8.30 6.04
C HIS A 128 -5.71 -8.54 5.68
N ASP A 129 -6.44 -7.46 5.44
CA ASP A 129 -7.76 -7.49 4.84
C ASP A 129 -7.61 -7.36 3.32
N TYR A 130 -8.25 -8.24 2.56
CA TYR A 130 -8.30 -8.16 1.10
C TYR A 130 -9.75 -8.10 0.63
N ILE A 131 -10.12 -6.99 -0.04
CA ILE A 131 -11.46 -6.75 -0.54
C ILE A 131 -11.45 -6.72 -2.06
N THR A 132 -12.33 -7.51 -2.68
CA THR A 132 -12.58 -7.45 -4.12
C THR A 132 -14.07 -7.31 -4.40
N ARG A 133 -14.40 -6.50 -5.38
CA ARG A 133 -15.76 -6.22 -5.83
C ARG A 133 -15.78 -5.98 -7.33
N PRO A 134 -16.95 -6.15 -8.02
CA PRO A 134 -17.11 -5.66 -9.39
C PRO A 134 -16.73 -4.18 -9.50
N GLY A 135 -15.97 -3.85 -10.54
CA GLY A 135 -15.54 -2.50 -10.86
C GLY A 135 -14.11 -2.45 -11.42
N ALA A 136 -13.84 -1.37 -12.12
CA ALA A 136 -12.63 -1.16 -12.90
C ALA A 136 -11.73 -0.08 -12.27
N HIS A 137 -10.60 0.23 -12.93
CA HIS A 137 -9.62 1.24 -12.52
C HIS A 137 -10.15 2.67 -12.73
N ASN A 138 -11.12 3.09 -11.93
CA ASN A 138 -11.79 4.38 -12.08
C ASN A 138 -12.29 4.98 -10.75
N TRP A 139 -12.69 6.24 -10.81
CA TRP A 139 -13.17 7.00 -9.65
C TRP A 139 -14.44 6.44 -9.00
N ASP A 140 -15.32 5.80 -9.77
CA ASP A 140 -16.56 5.23 -9.20
C ASP A 140 -16.22 4.07 -8.26
N TYR A 141 -15.27 3.23 -8.65
CA TYR A 141 -14.75 2.19 -7.78
C TYR A 141 -14.06 2.78 -6.53
N TRP A 142 -13.14 3.73 -6.71
CA TRP A 142 -12.32 4.27 -5.61
C TRP A 142 -13.12 5.07 -4.59
N ARG A 143 -14.16 5.81 -4.99
CA ARG A 143 -15.07 6.48 -4.05
C ARG A 143 -15.76 5.48 -3.11
N ASN A 144 -16.15 4.32 -3.63
CA ASN A 144 -16.71 3.26 -2.82
C ASN A 144 -15.64 2.62 -1.92
N ALA A 145 -14.49 2.25 -2.47
CA ALA A 145 -13.37 1.62 -1.76
C ALA A 145 -12.87 2.45 -0.58
N LEU A 146 -12.82 3.78 -0.72
CA LEU A 146 -12.34 4.70 0.31
C LEU A 146 -13.16 4.60 1.62
N GLN A 147 -14.46 4.34 1.53
CA GLN A 147 -15.32 4.18 2.71
C GLN A 147 -14.90 2.99 3.57
N TYR A 148 -14.51 1.89 2.96
CA TYR A 148 -14.01 0.70 3.67
C TYR A 148 -12.66 0.95 4.32
N GLN A 149 -11.80 1.74 3.69
CA GLN A 149 -10.53 2.14 4.29
C GLN A 149 -10.72 3.05 5.50
N PHE A 150 -11.63 4.02 5.42
CA PHE A 150 -11.98 4.84 6.59
C PHE A 150 -12.60 4.03 7.73
N LEU A 151 -13.46 3.06 7.42
CA LEU A 151 -14.01 2.16 8.43
C LEU A 151 -12.90 1.33 9.09
N PHE A 152 -11.96 0.80 8.29
CA PHE A 152 -10.81 0.07 8.78
C PHE A 152 -9.97 0.92 9.76
N PHE A 153 -9.62 2.16 9.39
CA PHE A 153 -8.90 3.08 10.27
C PHE A 153 -9.69 3.40 11.54
N SER A 154 -10.98 3.72 11.40
CA SER A 154 -11.86 4.06 12.53
C SER A 154 -11.92 2.93 13.56
N ASN A 155 -12.08 1.69 13.12
CA ASN A 155 -12.12 0.53 14.00
C ASN A 155 -10.83 0.35 14.82
N TYR A 156 -9.66 0.68 14.24
CA TYR A 156 -8.40 0.59 14.96
C TYR A 156 -8.16 1.79 15.87
N PHE A 157 -8.44 3.01 15.43
CA PHE A 157 -8.24 4.21 16.23
C PHE A 157 -9.18 4.26 17.44
N ASN A 158 -10.42 3.76 17.31
CA ASN A 158 -11.38 3.72 18.42
C ASN A 158 -11.03 2.67 19.48
N ARG A 159 -10.47 1.51 19.13
CA ARG A 159 -9.99 0.51 20.09
C ARG A 159 -8.89 1.02 21.03
N ARG A 160 -8.27 2.17 20.72
CA ARG A 160 -7.27 2.82 21.59
C ARG A 160 -7.90 3.62 22.73
N LYS A 161 -9.16 4.05 22.60
CA LYS A 161 -9.84 4.83 23.64
C LYS A 161 -10.31 3.97 24.82
N ASP A 162 -10.36 2.64 24.60
CA ASP A 162 -10.89 1.68 25.57
C ASP A 162 -9.77 0.98 26.37
N LYS A 163 -8.53 1.44 26.24
CA LYS A 163 -7.35 0.96 27.00
C LYS A 163 -6.61 2.13 27.66
#